data_26733f6cc4b3a399721fecfbe9990d14
#
_entry.id   26733f6cc4b3a399721fecfbe9990d14
#
_cell.length_a   1.000
_cell.length_b   1.000
_cell.length_c   1.000
_cell.angle_alpha   90.00
_cell.angle_beta   90.00
_cell.angle_gamma   90.00
#
_symmetry.space_group_name_H-M   'P 1'
#
loop_
_entity.id
_entity.type
_entity.pdbx_description
1 polymer ?
#
loop_
_entity_poly.entity_id
_entity_poly.type
_entity_poly.pdbx_seq_one_letter_code
_entity_poly.pdbx_strand_id
1 'polypeptide(L)'
;AIIASTDLHYLLKTEETYLYVDVGGGSTEFSLFSDSKMIASKSFKIGTVRLLNEMVNDMVWLEIEKWIKTYTREFDNVILIGSGGNINKLFKMSGKQQDKPLSYMYVTKRYNFLNSMTYEQRVSELGLNPDRADVIVLATKIYLNAMKWSGAKKIFVPKIGLSDGIIKAMYYGKI
;
A
#
# COMPACT_ATOMS: atom_id res chain seq x y z
N ALA A 1 3.49 6.56 11.60
CA ALA A 1 3.09 5.29 12.22
C ALA A 1 1.98 5.46 13.25
N ILE A 2 2.12 6.34 14.27
CA ILE A 2 1.11 6.54 15.35
C ILE A 2 -0.23 7.04 14.79
N ILE A 3 -0.21 7.96 13.84
CA ILE A 3 -1.40 8.55 13.22
C ILE A 3 -2.17 7.51 12.39
N ALA A 4 -1.45 6.69 11.62
CA ALA A 4 -2.05 5.61 10.85
C ALA A 4 -2.71 4.56 11.77
N SER A 5 -2.11 4.25 12.93
CA SER A 5 -2.68 3.31 13.90
C SER A 5 -4.01 3.78 14.49
N THR A 6 -4.18 5.08 14.69
CA THR A 6 -5.42 5.65 15.27
C THR A 6 -6.61 5.49 14.31
N ASP A 7 -6.38 5.63 13.00
CA ASP A 7 -7.42 5.47 11.98
C ASP A 7 -7.73 4.01 11.65
N LEU A 8 -6.75 3.13 11.83
CA LEU A 8 -6.92 1.72 11.50
C LEU A 8 -7.63 0.93 12.60
N HIS A 9 -7.74 1.46 13.81
CA HIS A 9 -8.32 0.74 14.97
C HIS A 9 -9.70 0.15 14.71
N TYR A 10 -10.54 0.80 13.91
CA TYR A 10 -11.86 0.27 13.58
C TYR A 10 -11.85 -0.79 12.45
N LEU A 11 -10.75 -0.89 11.69
CA LEU A 11 -10.55 -1.89 10.64
C LEU A 11 -9.83 -3.13 11.15
N LEU A 12 -9.02 -2.96 12.22
CA LEU A 12 -8.21 -4.03 12.78
C LEU A 12 -9.11 -4.91 13.67
N LYS A 13 -9.36 -6.11 13.21
CA LYS A 13 -10.01 -7.14 14.03
C LYS A 13 -8.97 -7.81 14.93
N THR A 14 -9.41 -8.15 16.14
CA THR A 14 -8.68 -9.07 17.01
C THR A 14 -8.48 -10.41 16.26
N GLU A 15 -7.36 -11.05 16.45
CA GLU A 15 -6.98 -12.33 15.82
C GLU A 15 -6.57 -12.26 14.33
N GLU A 16 -6.54 -11.08 13.74
CA GLU A 16 -6.05 -10.90 12.37
C GLU A 16 -4.72 -10.11 12.37
N THR A 17 -3.85 -10.45 11.41
CA THR A 17 -2.57 -9.75 11.20
C THR A 17 -2.62 -8.92 9.94
N TYR A 18 -2.25 -7.65 10.06
CA TYR A 18 -2.31 -6.68 8.98
C TYR A 18 -0.95 -6.06 8.70
N LEU A 19 -0.58 -6.05 7.43
CA LEU A 19 0.55 -5.26 6.93
C LEU A 19 0.01 -4.00 6.25
N TYR A 20 0.11 -2.87 6.94
CA TYR A 20 -0.20 -1.56 6.40
C TYR A 20 0.94 -1.08 5.51
N VAL A 21 0.60 -0.60 4.32
CA VAL A 21 1.56 -0.13 3.31
C VAL A 21 1.07 1.21 2.78
N ASP A 22 1.83 2.27 3.03
CA ASP A 22 1.56 3.62 2.53
C ASP A 22 2.63 4.03 1.53
N VAL A 23 2.24 4.15 0.27
CA VAL A 23 3.16 4.48 -0.82
C VAL A 23 3.06 5.95 -1.17
N GLY A 24 4.08 6.70 -0.76
CA GLY A 24 4.29 8.09 -1.12
C GLY A 24 5.18 8.28 -2.36
N GLY A 25 5.48 9.54 -2.66
CA GLY A 25 6.42 9.89 -3.74
C GLY A 25 7.87 9.59 -3.39
N GLY A 26 8.29 9.92 -2.16
CA GLY A 26 9.69 9.79 -1.70
C GLY A 26 9.97 8.56 -0.87
N SER A 27 9.00 8.02 -0.16
CA SER A 27 9.15 6.88 0.74
C SER A 27 7.92 5.99 0.72
N THR A 28 8.10 4.78 1.23
CA THR A 28 7.00 3.85 1.53
C THR A 28 7.13 3.43 2.98
N GLU A 29 6.03 3.52 3.71
CA GLU A 29 5.93 3.10 5.10
C GLU A 29 5.27 1.75 5.20
N PHE A 30 5.87 0.87 5.98
CA PHE A 30 5.34 -0.44 6.31
C PHE A 30 5.13 -0.53 7.81
N SER A 31 3.93 -0.95 8.24
CA SER A 31 3.62 -1.16 9.64
C SER A 31 2.85 -2.46 9.82
N LEU A 32 3.37 -3.35 10.65
CA LEU A 32 2.74 -4.63 10.96
C LEU A 32 1.93 -4.50 12.25
N PHE A 33 0.68 -4.94 12.20
CA PHE A 33 -0.23 -5.01 13.34
C PHE A 33 -0.70 -6.45 13.53
N SER A 34 -0.73 -6.89 14.78
CA SER A 34 -1.37 -8.14 15.21
C SER A 34 -2.12 -7.88 16.50
N ASP A 35 -3.29 -8.47 16.67
CA ASP A 35 -4.16 -8.24 17.84
C ASP A 35 -4.38 -6.75 18.16
N SER A 36 -4.57 -5.96 17.12
CA SER A 36 -4.74 -4.50 17.19
C SER A 36 -3.54 -3.75 17.79
N LYS A 37 -2.38 -4.40 17.93
CA LYS A 37 -1.13 -3.78 18.41
C LYS A 37 -0.11 -3.67 17.27
N MET A 38 0.64 -2.57 17.26
CA MET A 38 1.75 -2.42 16.33
C MET A 38 2.92 -3.27 16.78
N ILE A 39 3.33 -4.23 15.93
CA ILE A 39 4.46 -5.12 16.15
C ILE A 39 5.77 -4.51 15.64
N ALA A 40 5.74 -3.93 14.45
CA ALA A 40 6.90 -3.30 13.83
C ALA A 40 6.46 -2.21 12.85
N SER A 41 7.31 -1.20 12.67
CA SER A 41 7.11 -0.17 11.66
C SER A 41 8.46 0.29 11.11
N LYS A 42 8.53 0.50 9.80
CA LYS A 42 9.73 1.04 9.13
C LYS A 42 9.36 1.82 7.88
N SER A 43 10.02 2.96 7.68
CA SER A 43 9.98 3.72 6.43
C SER A 43 11.22 3.41 5.60
N PHE A 44 11.00 3.16 4.31
CA PHE A 44 12.07 2.92 3.34
C PHE A 44 12.10 4.04 2.31
N LYS A 45 13.30 4.42 1.87
CA LYS A 45 13.51 5.43 0.82
C LYS A 45 13.18 4.88 -0.57
N ILE A 46 11.97 4.34 -0.71
CA ILE A 46 11.36 3.90 -1.96
C ILE A 46 9.99 4.54 -2.08
N GLY A 47 9.78 5.27 -3.15
CA GLY A 47 8.51 5.93 -3.44
C GLY A 47 8.39 6.13 -4.94
N THR A 48 7.21 6.51 -5.38
CA THR A 48 6.91 6.52 -6.82
C THR A 48 7.78 7.50 -7.60
N VAL A 49 8.06 8.69 -7.04
CA VAL A 49 8.92 9.70 -7.67
C VAL A 49 10.38 9.25 -7.68
N ARG A 50 10.85 8.59 -6.59
CA ARG A 50 12.23 8.05 -6.58
C ARG A 50 12.41 6.94 -7.60
N LEU A 51 11.42 6.08 -7.77
CA LEU A 51 11.46 5.01 -8.78
C LEU A 51 11.41 5.59 -10.20
N LEU A 52 10.59 6.61 -10.43
CA LEU A 52 10.49 7.29 -11.72
C LEU A 52 11.82 7.92 -12.13
N ASN A 53 12.56 8.46 -11.17
CA ASN A 53 13.87 9.09 -11.40
C ASN A 53 15.05 8.12 -11.21
N GLU A 54 14.82 6.81 -11.19
CA GLU A 54 15.86 5.77 -11.06
C GLU A 54 16.77 5.92 -9.80
N MET A 55 16.24 6.56 -8.74
CA MET A 55 16.98 6.85 -7.50
C MET A 55 16.92 5.70 -6.48
N VAL A 56 16.43 4.52 -6.87
CA VAL A 56 16.28 3.36 -6.00
C VAL A 56 17.11 2.21 -6.54
N ASN A 57 18.10 1.77 -5.78
CA ASN A 57 18.91 0.61 -6.13
C ASN A 57 18.25 -0.72 -5.64
N ASP A 58 18.74 -1.83 -6.13
CA ASP A 58 18.20 -3.16 -5.81
C ASP A 58 18.35 -3.53 -4.33
N MET A 59 19.33 -2.97 -3.62
CA MET A 59 19.53 -3.21 -2.20
C MET A 59 18.34 -2.75 -1.36
N VAL A 60 17.68 -1.66 -1.75
CA VAL A 60 16.47 -1.18 -1.05
C VAL A 60 15.34 -2.20 -1.17
N TRP A 61 15.17 -2.81 -2.34
CA TRP A 61 14.18 -3.87 -2.54
C TRP A 61 14.47 -5.12 -1.67
N LEU A 62 15.75 -5.52 -1.60
CA LEU A 62 16.18 -6.65 -0.77
C LEU A 62 15.98 -6.36 0.73
N GLU A 63 16.24 -5.12 1.17
CA GLU A 63 15.98 -4.72 2.56
C GLU A 63 14.49 -4.81 2.91
N ILE A 64 13.62 -4.34 2.01
CA ILE A 64 12.16 -4.39 2.21
C ILE A 64 11.70 -5.85 2.26
N GLU A 65 12.14 -6.67 1.30
CA GLU A 65 11.82 -8.10 1.28
C GLU A 65 12.23 -8.79 2.57
N LYS A 66 13.48 -8.57 3.00
CA LYS A 66 14.01 -9.12 4.26
C LYS A 66 13.17 -8.68 5.46
N TRP A 67 12.87 -7.39 5.54
CA TRP A 67 12.07 -6.83 6.63
C TRP A 67 10.67 -7.44 6.67
N ILE A 68 9.96 -7.43 5.55
CA ILE A 68 8.61 -8.02 5.48
C ILE A 68 8.65 -9.48 5.89
N LYS A 69 9.51 -10.31 5.27
CA LYS A 69 9.62 -11.75 5.59
C LYS A 69 9.99 -12.00 7.04
N THR A 70 10.88 -11.19 7.62
CA THR A 70 11.29 -11.35 9.04
C THR A 70 10.12 -11.17 9.98
N TYR A 71 9.30 -10.13 9.76
CA TYR A 71 8.22 -9.81 10.68
C TYR A 71 6.91 -10.55 10.39
N THR A 72 6.73 -11.09 9.16
CA THR A 72 5.48 -11.79 8.80
C THR A 72 5.57 -13.31 8.87
N ARG A 73 6.77 -13.90 9.00
CA ARG A 73 7.00 -15.35 8.93
C ARG A 73 6.23 -16.20 9.96
N GLU A 74 5.86 -15.59 11.10
CA GLU A 74 5.18 -16.29 12.21
C GLU A 74 3.65 -16.22 12.07
N PHE A 75 3.14 -15.58 11.02
CA PHE A 75 1.72 -15.36 10.81
C PHE A 75 1.24 -16.07 9.54
N ASP A 76 0.29 -16.99 9.69
CA ASP A 76 -0.25 -17.78 8.56
C ASP A 76 -1.11 -16.96 7.59
N ASN A 77 -1.78 -15.93 8.07
CA ASN A 77 -2.73 -15.13 7.31
C ASN A 77 -2.47 -13.63 7.48
N VAL A 78 -1.60 -13.10 6.65
CA VAL A 78 -1.38 -11.65 6.57
C VAL A 78 -2.33 -11.02 5.56
N ILE A 79 -2.98 -9.93 5.96
CA ILE A 79 -3.86 -9.12 5.12
C ILE A 79 -3.16 -7.78 4.88
N LEU A 80 -3.07 -7.33 3.63
CA LEU A 80 -2.58 -5.98 3.36
C LEU A 80 -3.68 -4.93 3.55
N ILE A 81 -3.26 -3.77 4.05
CA ILE A 81 -4.02 -2.53 3.98
C ILE A 81 -3.18 -1.55 3.17
N GLY A 82 -3.69 -1.12 2.02
CA GLY A 82 -3.02 -0.17 1.15
C GLY A 82 -3.55 1.24 1.32
N SER A 83 -2.65 2.21 1.50
CA SER A 83 -2.92 3.64 1.56
C SER A 83 -2.19 4.39 0.45
N GLY A 84 -2.76 5.49 0.01
CA GLY A 84 -2.18 6.36 -1.01
C GLY A 84 -3.04 6.50 -2.26
N GLY A 85 -2.81 7.59 -3.00
CA GLY A 85 -3.64 7.95 -4.14
C GLY A 85 -3.63 6.92 -5.29
N ASN A 86 -2.52 6.20 -5.49
CA ASN A 86 -2.40 5.23 -6.57
C ASN A 86 -3.19 3.95 -6.31
N ILE A 87 -3.14 3.42 -5.07
CA ILE A 87 -3.95 2.24 -4.73
C ILE A 87 -5.44 2.57 -4.70
N ASN A 88 -5.82 3.77 -4.29
CA ASN A 88 -7.20 4.25 -4.36
C ASN A 88 -7.71 4.28 -5.82
N LYS A 89 -6.88 4.73 -6.78
CA LYS A 89 -7.23 4.69 -8.21
C LYS A 89 -7.35 3.25 -8.71
N LEU A 90 -6.42 2.38 -8.34
CA LEU A 90 -6.45 0.96 -8.68
C LEU A 90 -7.73 0.29 -8.14
N PHE A 91 -8.12 0.62 -6.92
CA PHE A 91 -9.35 0.15 -6.31
C PHE A 91 -10.59 0.66 -7.06
N LYS A 92 -10.63 1.96 -7.41
CA LYS A 92 -11.72 2.53 -8.21
C LYS A 92 -11.89 1.82 -9.55
N MET A 93 -10.79 1.45 -10.21
CA MET A 93 -10.80 0.70 -11.47
C MET A 93 -11.36 -0.72 -11.32
N SER A 94 -11.45 -1.26 -10.12
CA SER A 94 -12.01 -2.59 -9.88
C SER A 94 -13.53 -2.62 -9.89
N GLY A 95 -14.20 -1.48 -9.75
CA GLY A 95 -15.64 -1.38 -9.59
C GLY A 95 -16.20 -2.01 -8.31
N LYS A 96 -15.33 -2.44 -7.38
CA LYS A 96 -15.76 -3.08 -6.13
C LYS A 96 -16.33 -2.06 -5.13
N GLN A 97 -17.19 -2.56 -4.26
CA GLN A 97 -17.67 -1.81 -3.10
C GLN A 97 -16.53 -1.58 -2.10
N GLN A 98 -16.63 -0.51 -1.33
CA GLN A 98 -15.56 0.01 -0.46
C GLN A 98 -15.02 -1.02 0.57
N ASP A 99 -15.86 -1.90 1.08
CA ASP A 99 -15.54 -2.93 2.07
C ASP A 99 -14.94 -4.22 1.48
N LYS A 100 -14.86 -4.34 0.16
CA LYS A 100 -14.38 -5.55 -0.52
C LYS A 100 -12.90 -5.42 -0.89
N PRO A 101 -12.05 -6.39 -0.51
CA PRO A 101 -10.64 -6.34 -0.84
C PRO A 101 -10.37 -6.63 -2.32
N LEU A 102 -9.24 -6.14 -2.81
CA LEU A 102 -8.64 -6.62 -4.04
C LEU A 102 -7.88 -7.92 -3.77
N SER A 103 -7.98 -8.89 -4.67
CA SER A 103 -7.18 -10.11 -4.59
C SER A 103 -5.77 -9.89 -5.17
N TYR A 104 -4.79 -10.68 -4.73
CA TYR A 104 -3.46 -10.71 -5.32
C TYR A 104 -3.51 -10.89 -6.86
N MET A 105 -4.34 -11.82 -7.34
CA MET A 105 -4.50 -12.05 -8.77
C MET A 105 -5.04 -10.81 -9.52
N TYR A 106 -5.98 -10.05 -8.91
CA TYR A 106 -6.46 -8.82 -9.52
C TYR A 106 -5.34 -7.79 -9.62
N VAL A 107 -4.59 -7.57 -8.54
CA VAL A 107 -3.46 -6.61 -8.53
C VAL A 107 -2.41 -7.00 -9.56
N THR A 108 -2.07 -8.29 -9.67
CA THR A 108 -1.14 -8.82 -10.68
C THR A 108 -1.62 -8.56 -12.11
N LYS A 109 -2.89 -8.88 -12.41
CA LYS A 109 -3.47 -8.62 -13.74
C LYS A 109 -3.46 -7.13 -14.08
N ARG A 110 -3.78 -6.28 -13.10
CA ARG A 110 -3.77 -4.83 -13.31
C ARG A 110 -2.37 -4.27 -13.48
N TYR A 111 -1.39 -4.77 -12.71
CA TYR A 111 0.01 -4.42 -12.91
C TYR A 111 0.46 -4.72 -14.34
N ASN A 112 0.24 -5.95 -14.81
CA ASN A 112 0.63 -6.35 -16.15
C ASN A 112 -0.07 -5.52 -17.24
N PHE A 113 -1.37 -5.27 -17.08
CA PHE A 113 -2.14 -4.44 -17.99
C PHE A 113 -1.61 -2.99 -18.03
N LEU A 114 -1.41 -2.35 -16.88
CA LEU A 114 -0.88 -0.99 -16.82
C LEU A 114 0.55 -0.90 -17.36
N ASN A 115 1.36 -1.93 -17.11
CA ASN A 115 2.75 -1.98 -17.56
C ASN A 115 2.88 -2.23 -19.07
N SER A 116 1.88 -2.86 -19.71
CA SER A 116 1.86 -3.03 -21.17
C SER A 116 1.38 -1.78 -21.93
N MET A 117 0.81 -0.78 -21.24
CA MET A 117 0.36 0.48 -21.85
C MET A 117 1.48 1.51 -21.87
N THR A 118 1.49 2.36 -22.89
CA THR A 118 2.33 3.56 -22.90
C THR A 118 1.77 4.62 -21.92
N TYR A 119 2.56 5.63 -21.64
CA TYR A 119 2.11 6.77 -20.85
C TYR A 119 0.87 7.44 -21.48
N GLU A 120 0.92 7.70 -22.79
CA GLU A 120 -0.15 8.34 -23.55
C GLU A 120 -1.44 7.52 -23.48
N GLN A 121 -1.34 6.19 -23.62
CA GLN A 121 -2.49 5.30 -23.49
C GLN A 121 -3.10 5.36 -22.09
N ARG A 122 -2.27 5.39 -21.05
CA ARG A 122 -2.77 5.52 -19.67
C ARG A 122 -3.51 6.83 -19.44
N VAL A 123 -3.08 7.93 -20.07
CA VAL A 123 -3.77 9.21 -20.00
C VAL A 123 -5.06 9.18 -20.82
N SER A 124 -4.99 8.80 -22.09
CA SER A 124 -6.11 8.94 -23.05
C SER A 124 -7.19 7.89 -22.86
N GLU A 125 -6.80 6.60 -22.65
CA GLU A 125 -7.76 5.49 -22.60
C GLU A 125 -8.31 5.25 -21.17
N LEU A 126 -7.46 5.47 -20.13
CA LEU A 126 -7.87 5.24 -18.73
C LEU A 126 -8.27 6.53 -18.01
N GLY A 127 -8.13 7.68 -18.64
CA GLY A 127 -8.44 8.98 -18.04
C GLY A 127 -7.61 9.23 -16.77
N LEU A 128 -6.34 8.84 -16.79
CA LEU A 128 -5.43 9.13 -15.68
C LEU A 128 -4.90 10.57 -15.82
N ASN A 129 -4.84 11.27 -14.70
CA ASN A 129 -4.11 12.53 -14.68
C ASN A 129 -2.64 12.27 -15.02
N PRO A 130 -1.95 13.19 -15.72
CA PRO A 130 -0.56 13.04 -16.14
C PRO A 130 0.38 12.61 -15.02
N ASP A 131 0.34 13.27 -13.88
CA ASP A 131 1.12 12.98 -12.68
C ASP A 131 0.89 11.56 -12.12
N ARG A 132 -0.27 10.98 -12.38
CA ARG A 132 -0.63 9.61 -11.96
C ARG A 132 -0.28 8.58 -13.01
N ALA A 133 -0.42 8.91 -14.29
CA ALA A 133 -0.07 8.01 -15.38
C ALA A 133 1.41 7.60 -15.36
N ASP A 134 2.29 8.49 -14.90
CA ASP A 134 3.71 8.22 -14.72
C ASP A 134 3.98 7.17 -13.65
N VAL A 135 3.28 7.25 -12.53
CA VAL A 135 3.70 6.57 -11.30
C VAL A 135 2.81 5.39 -10.88
N ILE A 136 1.64 5.20 -11.49
CA ILE A 136 0.69 4.16 -11.07
C ILE A 136 1.25 2.75 -11.20
N VAL A 137 2.06 2.48 -12.24
CA VAL A 137 2.73 1.19 -12.44
C VAL A 137 3.73 0.95 -11.31
N LEU A 138 4.54 1.96 -11.00
CA LEU A 138 5.57 1.91 -9.96
C LEU A 138 4.97 1.68 -8.58
N ALA A 139 3.89 2.41 -8.26
CA ALA A 139 3.15 2.18 -7.01
C ALA A 139 2.56 0.76 -6.94
N THR A 140 1.95 0.30 -8.02
CA THR A 140 1.36 -1.05 -8.08
C THR A 140 2.42 -2.12 -7.89
N LYS A 141 3.63 -1.94 -8.42
CA LYS A 141 4.78 -2.83 -8.21
C LYS A 141 5.15 -2.94 -6.71
N ILE A 142 5.13 -1.83 -5.97
CA ILE A 142 5.43 -1.84 -4.53
C ILE A 142 4.39 -2.67 -3.78
N TYR A 143 3.08 -2.43 -3.98
CA TYR A 143 2.02 -3.21 -3.33
C TYR A 143 2.07 -4.69 -3.70
N LEU A 144 2.30 -5.00 -4.98
CA LEU A 144 2.39 -6.37 -5.46
C LEU A 144 3.54 -7.13 -4.79
N ASN A 145 4.72 -6.52 -4.68
CA ASN A 145 5.85 -7.10 -3.97
C ASN A 145 5.57 -7.26 -2.47
N ALA A 146 4.95 -6.28 -1.83
CA ALA A 146 4.54 -6.39 -0.43
C ALA A 146 3.59 -7.57 -0.20
N MET A 147 2.60 -7.76 -1.09
CA MET A 147 1.71 -8.92 -1.03
C MET A 147 2.46 -10.24 -1.24
N LYS A 148 3.37 -10.29 -2.22
CA LYS A 148 4.17 -11.48 -2.53
C LYS A 148 5.05 -11.88 -1.33
N TRP A 149 5.76 -10.93 -0.74
CA TRP A 149 6.72 -11.20 0.33
C TRP A 149 6.07 -11.51 1.68
N SER A 150 4.88 -10.96 1.94
CA SER A 150 4.10 -11.25 3.15
C SER A 150 3.18 -12.46 3.01
N GLY A 151 3.05 -13.04 1.80
CA GLY A 151 2.08 -14.10 1.53
C GLY A 151 0.61 -13.65 1.48
N ALA A 152 0.36 -12.34 1.53
CA ALA A 152 -0.99 -11.80 1.57
C ALA A 152 -1.76 -12.06 0.27
N LYS A 153 -2.94 -12.65 0.40
CA LYS A 153 -3.85 -12.94 -0.73
C LYS A 153 -4.82 -11.81 -1.04
N LYS A 154 -4.97 -10.87 -0.11
CA LYS A 154 -5.96 -9.78 -0.15
C LYS A 154 -5.34 -8.46 0.28
N ILE A 155 -5.78 -7.37 -0.34
CA ILE A 155 -5.46 -6.00 0.08
C ILE A 155 -6.75 -5.20 0.23
N PHE A 156 -6.99 -4.66 1.41
CA PHE A 156 -8.02 -3.68 1.66
C PHE A 156 -7.51 -2.28 1.31
N VAL A 157 -8.38 -1.46 0.78
CA VAL A 157 -8.07 -0.08 0.40
C VAL A 157 -9.10 0.84 1.04
N PRO A 158 -8.94 1.12 2.34
CA PRO A 158 -9.80 2.08 3.02
C PRO A 158 -9.48 3.47 2.47
N LYS A 159 -10.52 4.28 2.22
CA LYS A 159 -10.32 5.68 1.85
C LYS A 159 -9.96 6.53 3.07
N ILE A 160 -8.84 6.19 3.68
CA ILE A 160 -8.31 6.91 4.85
C ILE A 160 -7.00 7.55 4.41
N GLY A 161 -6.89 8.86 4.60
CA GLY A 161 -5.67 9.61 4.38
C GLY A 161 -4.99 9.96 5.70
N LEU A 162 -3.74 10.40 5.62
CA LEU A 162 -2.98 10.89 6.77
C LEU A 162 -3.72 12.04 7.50
N SER A 163 -4.41 12.89 6.74
CA SER A 163 -5.25 13.97 7.26
C SER A 163 -6.38 13.49 8.15
N ASP A 164 -7.05 12.39 7.77
CA ASP A 164 -8.14 11.82 8.56
C ASP A 164 -7.63 11.32 9.91
N GLY A 165 -6.43 10.69 9.91
CA GLY A 165 -5.77 10.23 11.12
C GLY A 165 -5.33 11.36 12.04
N ILE A 166 -4.83 12.46 11.50
CA ILE A 166 -4.46 13.64 12.27
C ILE A 166 -5.70 14.24 12.93
N ILE A 167 -6.77 14.46 12.18
CA ILE A 167 -8.01 15.05 12.68
C ILE A 167 -8.60 14.19 13.81
N LYS A 168 -8.64 12.88 13.62
CA LYS A 168 -9.13 11.97 14.68
C LYS A 168 -8.22 11.92 15.89
N ALA A 169 -6.89 11.90 15.71
CA ALA A 169 -5.95 11.92 16.82
C ALA A 169 -6.09 13.21 17.65
N MET A 170 -6.27 14.37 16.98
CA MET A 170 -6.58 15.64 17.64
C MET A 170 -7.93 15.60 18.38
N TYR A 171 -8.98 15.08 17.74
CA TYR A 171 -10.30 14.98 18.33
C TYR A 171 -10.33 14.11 19.61
N TYR A 172 -9.55 13.02 19.62
CA TYR A 172 -9.44 12.14 20.79
C TYR A 172 -8.31 12.52 21.77
N GLY A 173 -7.68 13.69 21.59
CA GLY A 173 -6.62 14.17 22.48
C GLY A 173 -5.37 13.28 22.54
N LYS A 174 -5.04 12.60 21.43
CA LYS A 174 -3.88 11.72 21.35
C LYS A 174 -2.62 12.41 20.78
N ILE A 175 -2.76 13.60 20.26
CA ILE A 175 -1.72 14.55 19.83
C ILE A 175 -2.20 15.98 20.07
#